data_06a426295f52151e9837f876aa211204
#
_entry.id   06a426295f52151e9837f876aa211204
#
_cell.length_a   1.000
_cell.length_b   1.000
_cell.length_c   1.000
_cell.angle_alpha   90.00
_cell.angle_beta   90.00
_cell.angle_gamma   90.00
#
_symmetry.space_group_name_H-M   'P 1'
#
loop_
_entity.id
_entity.type
_entity.pdbx_description
1 polymer ?
#
loop_
_entity_poly.entity_id
_entity_poly.type
_entity_poly.pdbx_seq_one_letter_code
_entity_poly.pdbx_strand_id
1 'polypeptide(L)'
;MIRHIVMFSLLDEAEGKTKAENLTEAVKRAEALRTKVPSLRKYSVVTNSPEADATNYDIALVCDFDDMEGLSEYQNHPDHKEFGKFICAVRKNRACIDFEI
;
A
#
# COMPACT_ATOMS: atom_id res chain seq x y z
N MET A 1 11.53 5.79 -15.64
CA MET A 1 10.72 5.89 -14.43
C MET A 1 10.78 4.57 -13.65
N ILE A 2 10.55 4.64 -12.36
CA ILE A 2 10.52 3.47 -11.47
C ILE A 2 9.07 3.20 -11.09
N ARG A 3 8.64 1.96 -11.23
CA ARG A 3 7.36 1.49 -10.70
C ARG A 3 7.59 0.66 -9.45
N HIS A 4 6.90 1.02 -8.38
CA HIS A 4 6.90 0.35 -7.10
C HIS A 4 5.54 -0.30 -6.91
N ILE A 5 5.52 -1.63 -6.75
CA ILE A 5 4.29 -2.36 -6.45
C ILE A 5 4.47 -3.04 -5.11
N VAL A 6 3.63 -2.70 -4.15
CA VAL A 6 3.61 -3.34 -2.85
C VAL A 6 2.22 -3.93 -2.59
N MET A 7 2.20 -5.13 -2.04
CA MET A 7 0.97 -5.84 -1.74
C MET A 7 0.98 -6.31 -0.30
N PHE A 8 -0.19 -6.30 0.32
CA PHE A 8 -0.38 -6.78 1.68
C PHE A 8 -1.53 -7.76 1.76
N SER A 9 -1.33 -8.86 2.48
CA SER A 9 -2.44 -9.65 2.98
C SER A 9 -2.66 -9.27 4.44
N LEU A 10 -3.92 -9.24 4.86
CA LEU A 10 -4.30 -8.80 6.20
C LEU A 10 -4.64 -9.99 7.08
N LEU A 11 -4.44 -9.81 8.39
CA LEU A 11 -4.90 -10.76 9.40
C LEU A 11 -6.43 -10.79 9.43
N ASP A 12 -7.00 -11.94 9.77
CA ASP A 12 -8.46 -12.08 9.90
C ASP A 12 -9.03 -11.14 10.96
N GLU A 13 -8.28 -10.93 12.03
CA GLU A 13 -8.58 -9.96 13.08
C GLU A 13 -7.29 -9.27 13.52
N ALA A 14 -7.34 -7.97 13.71
CA ALA A 14 -6.23 -7.19 14.25
C ALA A 14 -6.76 -5.88 14.82
N GLU A 15 -6.15 -5.44 15.92
CA GLU A 15 -6.50 -4.18 16.58
C GLU A 15 -7.99 -4.09 16.95
N GLY A 16 -8.59 -5.23 17.30
CA GLY A 16 -9.99 -5.30 17.69
C GLY A 16 -10.98 -5.19 16.52
N LYS A 17 -10.52 -5.35 15.29
CA LYS A 17 -11.34 -5.21 14.08
C LYS A 17 -11.17 -6.40 13.15
N THR A 18 -12.18 -6.61 12.30
CA THR A 18 -12.16 -7.66 11.28
C THR A 18 -11.25 -7.27 10.11
N LYS A 19 -10.89 -8.26 9.29
CA LYS A 19 -10.15 -8.01 8.04
C LYS A 19 -10.88 -6.99 7.16
N ALA A 20 -12.20 -7.12 7.00
CA ALA A 20 -12.98 -6.20 6.16
C ALA A 20 -12.90 -4.75 6.66
N GLU A 21 -13.01 -4.56 7.97
CA GLU A 21 -12.89 -3.23 8.58
C GLU A 21 -11.48 -2.66 8.39
N ASN A 22 -10.46 -3.47 8.60
CA ASN A 22 -9.07 -3.05 8.44
C ASN A 22 -8.74 -2.76 6.96
N LEU A 23 -9.32 -3.52 6.03
CA LEU A 23 -9.13 -3.28 4.60
C LEU A 23 -9.74 -1.94 4.18
N THR A 24 -10.93 -1.63 4.65
CA THR A 24 -11.58 -0.34 4.39
C THR A 24 -10.71 0.81 4.90
N GLU A 25 -10.18 0.70 6.11
CA GLU A 25 -9.28 1.71 6.67
C GLU A 25 -7.97 1.81 5.91
N ALA A 26 -7.41 0.68 5.48
CA ALA A 26 -6.17 0.65 4.70
C ALA A 26 -6.33 1.39 3.37
N VAL A 27 -7.43 1.15 2.66
CA VAL A 27 -7.74 1.85 1.39
C VAL A 27 -7.86 3.35 1.63
N LYS A 28 -8.60 3.75 2.65
CA LYS A 28 -8.78 5.16 3.01
C LYS A 28 -7.44 5.85 3.29
N ARG A 29 -6.60 5.23 4.10
CA ARG A 29 -5.29 5.80 4.46
C ARG A 29 -4.34 5.81 3.27
N ALA A 30 -4.33 4.77 2.46
CA ALA A 30 -3.52 4.72 1.25
C ALA A 30 -3.93 5.79 0.26
N GLU A 31 -5.23 5.96 0.02
CA GLU A 31 -5.75 7.02 -0.88
C GLU A 31 -5.37 8.41 -0.40
N ALA A 32 -5.30 8.64 0.91
CA ALA A 32 -4.90 9.93 1.46
C ALA A 32 -3.46 10.31 1.13
N LEU A 33 -2.59 9.35 0.81
CA LEU A 33 -1.20 9.63 0.43
C LEU A 33 -1.07 10.23 -0.97
N ARG A 34 -2.09 10.08 -1.81
CA ARG A 34 -2.07 10.49 -3.22
C ARG A 34 -1.60 11.93 -3.43
N THR A 35 -2.01 12.84 -2.56
CA THR A 35 -1.73 14.27 -2.70
C THR A 35 -0.69 14.78 -1.72
N LYS A 36 -0.08 13.90 -0.92
CA LYS A 36 0.81 14.32 0.16
C LYS A 36 2.29 14.20 -0.15
N VAL A 37 2.65 13.37 -1.13
CA VAL A 37 4.05 13.09 -1.46
C VAL A 37 4.39 13.70 -2.82
N PRO A 38 5.23 14.75 -2.85
CA PRO A 38 5.52 15.47 -4.12
C PRO A 38 6.20 14.61 -5.19
N SER A 39 7.00 13.61 -4.81
CA SER A 39 7.70 12.76 -5.78
C SER A 39 6.81 11.73 -6.47
N LEU A 40 5.59 11.54 -5.99
CA LEU A 40 4.66 10.55 -6.51
C LEU A 40 4.05 11.05 -7.83
N ARG A 41 4.22 10.27 -8.93
CA ARG A 41 3.72 10.63 -10.27
C ARG A 41 2.41 9.98 -10.60
N LYS A 42 2.34 8.65 -10.50
CA LYS A 42 1.11 7.88 -10.65
C LYS A 42 0.89 7.03 -9.42
N TYR A 43 -0.35 6.86 -9.04
CA TYR A 43 -0.68 6.15 -7.83
C TYR A 43 -2.03 5.47 -7.94
N SER A 44 -2.05 4.15 -7.75
CA SER A 44 -3.28 3.36 -7.75
C SER A 44 -3.35 2.51 -6.50
N VAL A 45 -4.50 2.54 -5.85
CA VAL A 45 -4.81 1.67 -4.72
C VAL A 45 -5.88 0.70 -5.20
N VAL A 46 -5.56 -0.59 -5.20
CA VAL A 46 -6.46 -1.64 -5.70
C VAL A 46 -6.62 -2.74 -4.67
N THR A 47 -7.77 -3.39 -4.68
CA THR A 47 -8.06 -4.52 -3.80
C THR A 47 -8.38 -5.75 -4.63
N ASN A 48 -8.21 -6.93 -4.02
CA ASN A 48 -8.53 -8.19 -4.68
C ASN A 48 -10.01 -8.22 -5.10
N SER A 49 -10.29 -8.72 -6.30
CA SER A 49 -11.68 -8.89 -6.75
C SER A 49 -12.41 -9.89 -5.86
N PRO A 50 -13.70 -9.65 -5.52
CA PRO A 50 -14.49 -10.63 -4.77
C PRO A 50 -14.62 -11.98 -5.46
N GLU A 51 -14.45 -12.01 -6.79
CA GLU A 51 -14.53 -13.22 -7.59
C GLU A 51 -13.19 -13.91 -7.78
N ALA A 52 -12.09 -13.27 -7.37
CA ALA A 52 -10.75 -13.83 -7.49
C ALA A 52 -10.47 -14.81 -6.35
N ASP A 53 -9.35 -15.53 -6.47
CA ASP A 53 -8.90 -16.47 -5.45
C ASP A 53 -8.71 -15.75 -4.11
N ALA A 54 -9.34 -16.27 -3.07
CA ALA A 54 -9.29 -15.70 -1.73
C ALA A 54 -7.89 -15.78 -1.09
N THR A 55 -6.99 -16.57 -1.64
CA THR A 55 -5.60 -16.66 -1.15
C THR A 55 -4.69 -15.58 -1.74
N ASN A 56 -5.18 -14.80 -2.70
CA ASN A 56 -4.45 -13.64 -3.21
C ASN A 56 -4.24 -12.62 -2.11
N TYR A 57 -3.27 -11.70 -2.33
CA TYR A 57 -3.11 -10.55 -1.46
C TYR A 57 -4.38 -9.69 -1.48
N ASP A 58 -4.60 -8.94 -0.41
CA ASP A 58 -5.86 -8.21 -0.21
C ASP A 58 -5.85 -6.80 -0.81
N ILE A 59 -4.70 -6.14 -0.80
CA ILE A 59 -4.56 -4.77 -1.26
C ILE A 59 -3.19 -4.58 -1.93
N ALA A 60 -3.16 -3.77 -2.99
CA ALA A 60 -1.92 -3.39 -3.65
C ALA A 60 -1.87 -1.89 -3.89
N LEU A 61 -0.69 -1.31 -3.72
CA LEU A 61 -0.39 0.07 -4.09
C LEU A 61 0.58 0.02 -5.27
N VAL A 62 0.22 0.67 -6.37
CA VAL A 62 1.04 0.77 -7.58
C VAL A 62 1.46 2.23 -7.72
N CYS A 63 2.76 2.49 -7.59
CA CYS A 63 3.30 3.85 -7.52
C CYS A 63 4.38 4.04 -8.58
N ASP A 64 4.36 5.18 -9.27
CA ASP A 64 5.41 5.54 -10.23
C ASP A 64 6.17 6.78 -9.74
N PHE A 65 7.49 6.73 -9.90
CA PHE A 65 8.42 7.81 -9.54
C PHE A 65 9.37 8.06 -10.70
N ASP A 66 9.95 9.26 -10.77
CA ASP A 66 10.92 9.59 -11.82
C ASP A 66 12.17 8.70 -11.72
N ASP A 67 12.60 8.40 -10.50
CA ASP A 67 13.82 7.64 -10.20
C ASP A 67 13.77 7.03 -8.80
N MET A 68 14.83 6.32 -8.44
CA MET A 68 14.95 5.69 -7.10
C MET A 68 15.01 6.70 -5.96
N GLU A 69 15.51 7.91 -6.23
CA GLU A 69 15.53 8.98 -5.23
C GLU A 69 14.11 9.41 -4.88
N GLY A 70 13.23 9.52 -5.88
CA GLY A 70 11.81 9.81 -5.68
C GLY A 70 11.10 8.74 -4.85
N LEU A 71 11.40 7.47 -5.12
CA LEU A 71 10.88 6.36 -4.32
C LEU A 71 11.36 6.45 -2.87
N SER A 72 12.65 6.73 -2.66
CA SER A 72 13.23 6.88 -1.33
C SER A 72 12.55 8.03 -0.56
N GLU A 73 12.30 9.14 -1.23
CA GLU A 73 11.61 10.29 -0.65
C GLU A 73 10.20 9.91 -0.18
N TYR A 74 9.47 9.13 -0.97
CA TYR A 74 8.17 8.61 -0.62
C TYR A 74 8.25 7.70 0.62
N GLN A 75 9.17 6.74 0.61
CA GLN A 75 9.33 5.77 1.71
C GLN A 75 9.71 6.44 3.03
N ASN A 76 10.44 7.55 2.97
CA ASN A 76 10.89 8.28 4.15
C ASN A 76 9.94 9.43 4.56
N HIS A 77 8.91 9.69 3.78
CA HIS A 77 7.95 10.74 4.08
C HIS A 77 7.17 10.43 5.37
N PRO A 78 6.97 11.41 6.27
CA PRO A 78 6.26 11.18 7.53
C PRO A 78 4.87 10.55 7.36
N ASP A 79 4.12 10.98 6.35
CA ASP A 79 2.77 10.45 6.11
C ASP A 79 2.82 9.00 5.66
N HIS A 80 3.82 8.62 4.86
CA HIS A 80 4.02 7.22 4.49
C HIS A 80 4.40 6.37 5.69
N LYS A 81 5.24 6.91 6.58
CA LYS A 81 5.63 6.20 7.82
C LYS A 81 4.43 5.95 8.72
N GLU A 82 3.50 6.89 8.81
CA GLU A 82 2.26 6.71 9.58
C GLU A 82 1.39 5.61 8.96
N PHE A 83 1.27 5.59 7.64
CA PHE A 83 0.59 4.49 6.95
C PHE A 83 1.29 3.16 7.24
N GLY A 84 2.62 3.14 7.21
CA GLY A 84 3.41 1.95 7.51
C GLY A 84 3.16 1.40 8.91
N LYS A 85 3.04 2.27 9.90
CA LYS A 85 2.70 1.87 11.28
C LYS A 85 1.36 1.16 11.32
N PHE A 86 0.35 1.74 10.68
CA PHE A 86 -0.98 1.14 10.63
C PHE A 86 -0.94 -0.22 9.93
N ILE A 87 -0.34 -0.28 8.74
CA ILE A 87 -0.35 -1.52 7.96
C ILE A 87 0.45 -2.64 8.65
N CYS A 88 1.54 -2.31 9.33
CA CYS A 88 2.31 -3.29 10.10
C CYS A 88 1.50 -3.91 11.24
N ALA A 89 0.57 -3.16 11.82
CA ALA A 89 -0.27 -3.66 12.91
C ALA A 89 -1.36 -4.62 12.42
N VAL A 90 -1.75 -4.57 11.15
CA VAL A 90 -2.89 -5.34 10.63
C VAL A 90 -2.51 -6.34 9.53
N ARG A 91 -1.32 -6.24 8.96
CA ARG A 91 -0.90 -7.14 7.88
C ARG A 91 -0.46 -8.51 8.38
N LYS A 92 -0.68 -9.51 7.51
CA LYS A 92 -0.12 -10.85 7.67
C LYS A 92 1.18 -10.99 6.88
N ASN A 93 1.15 -10.64 5.59
CA ASN A 93 2.29 -10.73 4.69
C ASN A 93 2.45 -9.46 3.86
N ARG A 94 3.66 -9.24 3.35
CA ARG A 94 4.01 -8.15 2.45
C ARG A 94 4.84 -8.69 1.29
N ALA A 95 4.58 -8.19 0.09
CA ALA A 95 5.41 -8.44 -1.08
C ALA A 95 5.63 -7.12 -1.82
N CYS A 96 6.81 -6.95 -2.39
CA CYS A 96 7.16 -5.72 -3.08
C CYS A 96 8.13 -5.99 -4.22
N ILE A 97 8.00 -5.23 -5.30
CA ILE A 97 8.94 -5.23 -6.42
C ILE A 97 9.07 -3.80 -6.95
N ASP A 98 10.30 -3.40 -7.28
CA ASP A 98 10.60 -2.10 -7.87
C ASP A 98 11.32 -2.34 -9.20
N PHE A 99 10.86 -1.68 -10.27
CA PHE A 99 11.44 -1.93 -11.59
C PHE A 99 11.31 -0.72 -12.52
N GLU A 100 12.19 -0.69 -13.53
CA GLU A 100 12.14 0.32 -14.60
C GLU A 100 10.98 0.06 -15.56
N ILE A 101 10.30 1.12 -15.89
CA ILE A 101 9.26 1.09 -16.92
C ILE A 101 9.59 2.05 -18.05
#